data_f9a70e8299bdbedd65c7594be424bce5
#
_entry.id   f9a70e8299bdbedd65c7594be424bce5
#
_cell.length_a   1.000
_cell.length_b   1.000
_cell.length_c   1.000
_cell.angle_alpha   90.00
_cell.angle_beta   90.00
_cell.angle_gamma   90.00
#
_symmetry.space_group_name_H-M   'P 1'
#
loop_
_entity.id
_entity.type
_entity.pdbx_description
1 polymer ?
#
loop_
_entity_poly.entity_id
_entity_poly.type
_entity_poly.pdbx_seq_one_letter_code
_entity_poly.pdbx_strand_id
1 'polypeptide(L)'
;MGQLAQATQGQQLQAAPTPQHTIQDIIKSQWSKIEAVMPKHMSSERLYQITISAINHEPKLMQCDVTTLLSCVMKCSALGLEPSSVDGLGRAYILPFNNKKARKMEATFILGYKGMIELARRSGQIKDISARAVYGGDYFEYEFGLNENLVHRPSGKKREAGEKPTHVYMVAHFTDGGHYMDVMTYEEVEDVRKRSAAASYGPWVTDWVAMALKTVIRRSFKFLPVSIEAQKAVEGDETSGGFTAQLAPMIESAPLVEVEPEQVPAQGETHEPAGLRTAVCKSCGNVNEFITADALIEDVNASAVCCETPDYEFKED
;
A
#
# COMPACT_ATOMS: atom_id res chain seq x y z
N MET A 1 -78.10 22.37 5.39
CA MET A 1 -77.76 20.96 5.58
C MET A 1 -76.57 20.66 4.70
N GLY A 2 -75.40 20.73 5.04
CA GLY A 2 -74.56 20.30 6.16
C GLY A 2 -74.18 18.84 6.06
N GLN A 3 -72.96 18.51 5.61
CA GLN A 3 -72.17 17.30 5.98
C GLN A 3 -70.90 17.31 5.18
N LEU A 4 -69.78 17.70 5.82
CA LEU A 4 -68.75 16.84 6.41
C LEU A 4 -68.19 15.76 5.47
N ALA A 5 -67.12 16.12 4.74
CA ALA A 5 -66.18 15.15 4.15
C ALA A 5 -65.02 15.00 5.13
N GLN A 6 -64.93 13.84 5.79
CA GLN A 6 -63.82 13.45 6.61
C GLN A 6 -62.61 13.13 5.73
N ALA A 7 -61.53 13.85 5.93
CA ALA A 7 -60.23 13.58 5.38
C ALA A 7 -59.62 12.35 6.09
N THR A 8 -59.51 11.24 5.38
CA THR A 8 -58.64 10.11 5.78
C THR A 8 -57.19 10.50 5.59
N GLN A 9 -56.54 10.87 6.68
CA GLN A 9 -55.06 10.98 6.72
C GLN A 9 -54.47 9.57 6.55
N GLY A 10 -53.95 9.31 5.37
CA GLY A 10 -53.08 8.18 5.15
C GLY A 10 -51.81 8.36 5.97
N GLN A 11 -51.63 7.56 7.05
CA GLN A 11 -50.36 7.40 7.72
C GLN A 11 -49.41 6.74 6.73
N GLN A 12 -48.46 7.54 6.22
CA GLN A 12 -47.27 6.99 5.60
C GLN A 12 -46.51 6.18 6.67
N LEU A 13 -46.55 4.87 6.52
CA LEU A 13 -45.64 3.98 7.22
C LEU A 13 -44.21 4.39 6.83
N GLN A 14 -43.54 5.12 7.71
CA GLN A 14 -42.12 5.33 7.60
C GLN A 14 -41.48 3.94 7.67
N ALA A 15 -40.91 3.49 6.53
CA ALA A 15 -40.06 2.33 6.51
C ALA A 15 -38.93 2.53 7.55
N ALA A 16 -38.76 1.56 8.44
CA ALA A 16 -37.66 1.57 9.39
C ALA A 16 -36.34 1.72 8.62
N PRO A 17 -35.42 2.57 9.07
CA PRO A 17 -34.13 2.72 8.40
C PRO A 17 -33.43 1.36 8.36
N THR A 18 -33.18 0.88 7.16
CA THR A 18 -32.35 -0.31 6.94
C THR A 18 -30.98 -0.02 7.54
N PRO A 19 -30.40 -0.90 8.36
CA PRO A 19 -29.08 -0.64 8.95
C PRO A 19 -28.07 -0.45 7.81
N GLN A 20 -27.50 0.73 7.73
CA GLN A 20 -26.42 1.02 6.78
C GLN A 20 -25.19 0.23 7.21
N HIS A 21 -24.82 -0.79 6.43
CA HIS A 21 -23.59 -1.54 6.67
C HIS A 21 -22.38 -0.69 6.28
N THR A 22 -21.50 -0.46 7.23
CA THR A 22 -20.23 0.20 6.94
C THR A 22 -19.33 -0.71 6.09
N ILE A 23 -18.38 -0.16 5.34
CA ILE A 23 -17.38 -0.95 4.58
C ILE A 23 -16.68 -1.96 5.49
N GLN A 24 -16.44 -1.60 6.75
CA GLN A 24 -15.85 -2.48 7.75
C GLN A 24 -16.74 -3.68 8.07
N ASP A 25 -18.05 -3.48 8.20
CA ASP A 25 -19.01 -4.57 8.42
C ASP A 25 -19.06 -5.52 7.22
N ILE A 26 -18.99 -4.98 6.01
CA ILE A 26 -18.97 -5.79 4.78
C ILE A 26 -17.67 -6.61 4.71
N ILE A 27 -16.51 -6.01 4.96
CA ILE A 27 -15.24 -6.73 5.01
C ILE A 27 -15.30 -7.82 6.08
N LYS A 28 -15.82 -7.51 7.26
CA LYS A 28 -15.98 -8.47 8.36
C LYS A 28 -16.89 -9.64 7.97
N SER A 29 -18.00 -9.38 7.28
CA SER A 29 -18.92 -10.43 6.81
C SER A 29 -18.31 -11.37 5.77
N GLN A 30 -17.33 -10.90 4.98
CA GLN A 30 -16.62 -11.67 3.96
C GLN A 30 -15.28 -12.23 4.47
N TRP A 31 -14.93 -11.96 5.74
CA TRP A 31 -13.59 -12.25 6.26
C TRP A 31 -13.23 -13.73 6.21
N SER A 32 -14.17 -14.64 6.48
CA SER A 32 -13.95 -16.08 6.37
C SER A 32 -13.52 -16.55 4.97
N LYS A 33 -14.04 -15.89 3.92
CA LYS A 33 -13.63 -16.17 2.54
C LYS A 33 -12.25 -15.61 2.24
N ILE A 34 -11.93 -14.44 2.78
CA ILE A 34 -10.61 -13.82 2.67
C ILE A 34 -9.57 -14.69 3.37
N GLU A 35 -9.88 -15.16 4.56
CA GLU A 35 -9.02 -16.05 5.34
C GLU A 35 -8.76 -17.40 4.65
N ALA A 36 -9.77 -17.96 3.98
CA ALA A 36 -9.65 -19.25 3.28
C ALA A 36 -8.57 -19.27 2.18
N VAL A 37 -8.19 -18.12 1.62
CA VAL A 37 -7.15 -18.03 0.60
C VAL A 37 -5.79 -17.60 1.15
N MET A 38 -5.69 -17.40 2.47
CA MET A 38 -4.45 -16.92 3.10
C MET A 38 -3.39 -18.02 3.16
N PRO A 39 -2.11 -17.68 2.91
CA PRO A 39 -1.00 -18.56 3.21
C PRO A 39 -0.88 -18.81 4.73
N LYS A 40 -0.48 -20.02 5.11
CA LYS A 40 -0.37 -20.44 6.53
C LYS A 40 0.55 -19.59 7.41
N HIS A 41 1.49 -18.87 6.81
CA HIS A 41 2.46 -18.05 7.54
C HIS A 41 1.91 -16.66 7.93
N MET A 42 0.72 -16.28 7.47
CA MET A 42 0.11 -14.99 7.74
C MET A 42 -0.95 -15.10 8.86
N SER A 43 -0.97 -14.12 9.74
CA SER A 43 -2.00 -14.01 10.77
C SER A 43 -3.24 -13.32 10.20
N SER A 44 -4.38 -13.99 10.27
CA SER A 44 -5.68 -13.48 9.85
C SER A 44 -6.06 -12.21 10.59
N GLU A 45 -5.94 -12.20 11.90
CA GLU A 45 -6.24 -11.05 12.75
C GLU A 45 -5.37 -9.85 12.38
N ARG A 46 -4.06 -10.06 12.21
CA ARG A 46 -3.13 -9.01 11.82
C ARG A 46 -3.48 -8.41 10.45
N LEU A 47 -3.77 -9.25 9.44
CA LEU A 47 -4.16 -8.76 8.13
C LEU A 47 -5.44 -7.95 8.20
N TYR A 48 -6.44 -8.38 9.00
CA TYR A 48 -7.67 -7.64 9.21
C TYR A 48 -7.39 -6.24 9.76
N GLN A 49 -6.65 -6.15 10.86
CA GLN A 49 -6.34 -4.87 11.50
C GLN A 49 -5.57 -3.92 10.57
N ILE A 50 -4.57 -4.44 9.84
CA ILE A 50 -3.80 -3.64 8.88
C ILE A 50 -4.69 -3.19 7.71
N THR A 51 -5.59 -4.04 7.23
CA THR A 51 -6.53 -3.68 6.15
C THR A 51 -7.46 -2.55 6.59
N ILE A 52 -8.06 -2.65 7.77
CA ILE A 52 -8.93 -1.60 8.31
C ILE A 52 -8.13 -0.30 8.53
N SER A 53 -6.93 -0.40 9.08
CA SER A 53 -6.05 0.75 9.26
C SER A 53 -5.70 1.42 7.91
N ALA A 54 -5.42 0.62 6.86
CA ALA A 54 -5.14 1.13 5.53
C ALA A 54 -6.34 1.89 4.92
N ILE A 55 -7.55 1.38 5.11
CA ILE A 55 -8.78 2.03 4.64
C ILE A 55 -9.03 3.35 5.40
N ASN A 56 -8.81 3.35 6.70
CA ASN A 56 -8.98 4.56 7.51
C ASN A 56 -7.94 5.63 7.18
N HIS A 57 -6.72 5.22 6.79
CA HIS A 57 -5.63 6.14 6.42
C HIS A 57 -5.85 6.83 5.06
N GLU A 58 -6.60 6.20 4.14
CA GLU A 58 -6.97 6.77 2.84
C GLU A 58 -8.50 6.85 2.72
N PRO A 59 -9.12 7.95 3.21
CA PRO A 59 -10.59 8.08 3.27
C PRO A 59 -11.30 7.95 1.93
N LYS A 60 -10.60 8.19 0.81
CA LYS A 60 -11.17 7.99 -0.53
C LYS A 60 -11.46 6.53 -0.85
N LEU A 61 -10.82 5.58 -0.16
CA LEU A 61 -11.14 4.16 -0.30
C LEU A 61 -12.56 3.85 0.16
N MET A 62 -13.10 4.62 1.11
CA MET A 62 -14.48 4.49 1.56
C MET A 62 -15.51 4.91 0.51
N GLN A 63 -15.08 5.66 -0.52
CA GLN A 63 -15.92 6.08 -1.66
C GLN A 63 -15.80 5.12 -2.85
N CYS A 64 -14.92 4.12 -2.77
CA CYS A 64 -14.73 3.15 -3.82
C CYS A 64 -15.84 2.10 -3.84
N ASP A 65 -16.06 1.55 -5.03
CA ASP A 65 -16.92 0.38 -5.22
C ASP A 65 -16.45 -0.76 -4.29
N VAL A 66 -17.36 -1.25 -3.45
CA VAL A 66 -17.07 -2.25 -2.42
C VAL A 66 -16.52 -3.54 -3.03
N THR A 67 -16.99 -3.94 -4.20
CA THR A 67 -16.54 -5.15 -4.90
C THR A 67 -15.08 -5.03 -5.28
N THR A 68 -14.66 -3.85 -5.77
CA THR A 68 -13.25 -3.61 -6.12
C THR A 68 -12.35 -3.57 -4.89
N LEU A 69 -12.83 -3.00 -3.79
CA LEU A 69 -12.10 -2.98 -2.52
C LEU A 69 -11.92 -4.40 -1.94
N LEU A 70 -12.99 -5.18 -1.89
CA LEU A 70 -12.91 -6.59 -1.47
C LEU A 70 -11.95 -7.39 -2.36
N SER A 71 -11.99 -7.17 -3.68
CA SER A 71 -11.02 -7.80 -4.60
C SER A 71 -9.57 -7.44 -4.26
N CYS A 72 -9.29 -6.19 -3.90
CA CYS A 72 -7.94 -5.79 -3.47
C CYS A 72 -7.52 -6.48 -2.18
N VAL A 73 -8.40 -6.58 -1.19
CA VAL A 73 -8.14 -7.27 0.08
C VAL A 73 -7.91 -8.77 -0.16
N MET A 74 -8.72 -9.41 -1.01
CA MET A 74 -8.54 -10.81 -1.43
C MET A 74 -7.17 -11.04 -2.09
N LYS A 75 -6.71 -10.12 -2.94
CA LYS A 75 -5.37 -10.19 -3.55
C LYS A 75 -4.26 -10.08 -2.52
N CYS A 76 -4.36 -9.14 -1.59
CA CYS A 76 -3.42 -9.03 -0.47
C CYS A 76 -3.36 -10.33 0.33
N SER A 77 -4.52 -10.89 0.65
CA SER A 77 -4.66 -12.15 1.38
C SER A 77 -4.01 -13.32 0.63
N ALA A 78 -4.41 -13.55 -0.63
CA ALA A 78 -3.92 -14.66 -1.44
C ALA A 78 -2.39 -14.62 -1.66
N LEU A 79 -1.82 -13.42 -1.80
CA LEU A 79 -0.38 -13.22 -1.95
C LEU A 79 0.36 -13.23 -0.61
N GLY A 80 -0.35 -13.19 0.51
CA GLY A 80 0.25 -13.05 1.82
C GLY A 80 1.04 -11.75 1.96
N LEU A 81 0.52 -10.64 1.42
CA LEU A 81 1.14 -9.32 1.48
C LEU A 81 0.24 -8.35 2.26
N GLU A 82 0.85 -7.62 3.16
CA GLU A 82 0.16 -6.57 3.93
C GLU A 82 0.08 -5.28 3.10
N PRO A 83 -1.07 -4.57 3.10
CA PRO A 83 -1.16 -3.26 2.46
C PRO A 83 -0.25 -2.24 3.14
N SER A 84 0.59 -1.56 2.36
CA SER A 84 1.72 -0.74 2.85
C SER A 84 1.38 0.69 3.23
N SER A 85 0.11 1.09 3.22
CA SER A 85 -0.30 2.43 3.63
C SER A 85 0.04 2.75 5.09
N VAL A 86 0.27 1.72 5.92
CA VAL A 86 0.56 1.85 7.36
C VAL A 86 2.02 1.56 7.68
N ASP A 87 2.60 0.49 7.08
CA ASP A 87 3.95 0.04 7.41
C ASP A 87 5.06 0.76 6.63
N GLY A 88 4.72 1.50 5.57
CA GLY A 88 5.69 2.17 4.70
C GLY A 88 6.65 1.23 3.96
N LEU A 89 6.47 -0.10 4.09
CA LEU A 89 7.39 -1.09 3.52
C LEU A 89 7.30 -1.19 2.00
N GLY A 90 6.21 -0.74 1.39
CA GLY A 90 6.06 -0.69 -0.06
C GLY A 90 5.90 -2.05 -0.72
N ARG A 91 5.29 -3.04 -0.04
CA ARG A 91 5.05 -4.39 -0.56
C ARG A 91 3.83 -4.46 -1.45
N ALA A 92 2.71 -3.95 -0.98
CA ALA A 92 1.45 -3.87 -1.71
C ALA A 92 0.74 -2.57 -1.36
N TYR A 93 -0.09 -2.06 -2.27
CA TYR A 93 -0.88 -0.86 -2.06
C TYR A 93 -2.31 -1.10 -2.50
N ILE A 94 -3.26 -0.52 -1.78
CA ILE A 94 -4.65 -0.38 -2.19
C ILE A 94 -4.89 1.12 -2.36
N LEU A 95 -5.12 1.55 -3.60
CA LEU A 95 -5.26 2.97 -3.92
C LEU A 95 -6.61 3.26 -4.58
N PRO A 96 -7.26 4.39 -4.25
CA PRO A 96 -8.47 4.81 -4.92
C PRO A 96 -8.15 5.34 -6.33
N PHE A 97 -8.93 4.92 -7.31
CA PHE A 97 -8.81 5.32 -8.70
C PHE A 97 -10.15 5.77 -9.26
N ASN A 98 -10.18 6.93 -9.92
CA ASN A 98 -11.40 7.41 -10.58
C ASN A 98 -11.50 6.79 -11.98
N ASN A 99 -12.35 5.80 -12.13
CA ASN A 99 -12.67 5.20 -13.43
C ASN A 99 -13.66 6.08 -14.19
N LYS A 100 -13.12 6.97 -15.04
CA LYS A 100 -13.94 7.90 -15.84
C LYS A 100 -14.90 7.18 -16.80
N LYS A 101 -14.57 5.97 -17.27
CA LYS A 101 -15.43 5.17 -18.16
C LYS A 101 -16.63 4.62 -17.39
N ALA A 102 -16.39 4.05 -16.21
CA ALA A 102 -17.44 3.53 -15.34
C ALA A 102 -18.12 4.62 -14.49
N ARG A 103 -17.62 5.86 -14.49
CA ARG A 103 -18.09 7.00 -13.69
C ARG A 103 -18.18 6.68 -12.19
N LYS A 104 -17.23 5.89 -11.67
CA LYS A 104 -17.17 5.51 -10.26
C LYS A 104 -15.74 5.48 -9.75
N MET A 105 -15.61 5.60 -8.42
CA MET A 105 -14.35 5.35 -7.74
C MET A 105 -14.16 3.84 -7.60
N GLU A 106 -12.97 3.35 -7.90
CA GLU A 106 -12.59 1.94 -7.79
C GLU A 106 -11.33 1.81 -6.95
N ALA A 107 -11.27 0.80 -6.11
CA ALA A 107 -10.03 0.45 -5.44
C ALA A 107 -9.15 -0.35 -6.41
N THR A 108 -7.86 -0.02 -6.44
CA THR A 108 -6.87 -0.68 -7.31
C THR A 108 -5.75 -1.25 -6.45
N PHE A 109 -5.48 -2.54 -6.63
CA PHE A 109 -4.32 -3.20 -6.02
C PHE A 109 -3.08 -2.93 -6.85
N ILE A 110 -2.00 -2.50 -6.21
CA ILE A 110 -0.69 -2.30 -6.83
C ILE A 110 0.37 -3.11 -6.08
N LEU A 111 1.03 -4.01 -6.79
CA LEU A 111 2.14 -4.76 -6.24
C LEU A 111 3.43 -3.92 -6.28
N GLY A 112 3.98 -3.63 -5.11
CA GLY A 112 5.25 -2.93 -4.98
C GLY A 112 6.44 -3.82 -5.37
N TYR A 113 7.57 -3.22 -5.83
CA TYR A 113 8.75 -4.01 -6.18
C TYR A 113 9.34 -4.80 -5.01
N LYS A 114 9.22 -4.28 -3.77
CA LYS A 114 9.62 -5.02 -2.56
C LYS A 114 8.73 -6.24 -2.32
N GLY A 115 7.42 -6.12 -2.64
CA GLY A 115 6.51 -7.26 -2.63
C GLY A 115 6.88 -8.30 -3.68
N MET A 116 7.25 -7.87 -4.89
CA MET A 116 7.75 -8.78 -5.93
C MET A 116 8.98 -9.55 -5.45
N ILE A 117 9.97 -8.87 -4.88
CA ILE A 117 11.18 -9.50 -4.32
C ILE A 117 10.83 -10.49 -3.21
N GLU A 118 9.89 -10.12 -2.33
CA GLU A 118 9.45 -11.01 -1.25
C GLU A 118 8.77 -12.27 -1.79
N LEU A 119 7.84 -12.12 -2.74
CA LEU A 119 7.18 -13.26 -3.39
C LEU A 119 8.18 -14.16 -4.11
N ALA A 120 9.17 -13.57 -4.78
CA ALA A 120 10.23 -14.32 -5.43
C ALA A 120 11.07 -15.12 -4.42
N ARG A 121 11.46 -14.52 -3.31
CA ARG A 121 12.22 -15.21 -2.23
C ARG A 121 11.43 -16.35 -1.58
N ARG A 122 10.09 -16.21 -1.48
CA ARG A 122 9.23 -17.26 -0.93
C ARG A 122 9.22 -18.55 -1.76
N SER A 123 9.64 -18.52 -3.03
CA SER A 123 9.79 -19.72 -3.84
C SER A 123 10.86 -20.68 -3.29
N GLY A 124 11.77 -20.18 -2.45
CA GLY A 124 12.93 -20.93 -1.94
C GLY A 124 14.02 -21.19 -2.98
N GLN A 125 13.80 -20.83 -4.25
CA GLN A 125 14.75 -21.03 -5.34
C GLN A 125 15.65 -19.81 -5.57
N ILE A 126 15.29 -18.65 -5.00
CA ILE A 126 16.03 -17.40 -5.17
C ILE A 126 16.80 -17.09 -3.89
N LYS A 127 18.11 -17.01 -4.02
CA LYS A 127 19.04 -16.66 -2.94
C LYS A 127 19.05 -15.14 -2.70
N ASP A 128 19.15 -14.36 -3.79
CA ASP A 128 19.25 -12.90 -3.74
C ASP A 128 18.70 -12.26 -5.02
N ILE A 129 18.14 -11.06 -4.86
CA ILE A 129 17.76 -10.16 -5.96
C ILE A 129 18.31 -8.78 -5.63
N SER A 130 19.08 -8.22 -6.54
CA SER A 130 19.55 -6.84 -6.45
C SER A 130 19.24 -6.07 -7.74
N ALA A 131 18.90 -4.79 -7.58
CA ALA A 131 18.74 -3.89 -8.71
C ALA A 131 19.48 -2.58 -8.43
N ARG A 132 20.15 -2.05 -9.46
CA ARG A 132 20.97 -0.84 -9.33
C ARG A 132 20.81 0.06 -10.56
N ALA A 133 21.05 1.35 -10.33
CA ALA A 133 21.16 2.36 -11.39
C ALA A 133 22.64 2.64 -11.66
N VAL A 134 22.99 2.77 -12.93
CA VAL A 134 24.33 3.08 -13.45
C VAL A 134 24.34 4.51 -13.96
N TYR A 135 25.38 5.25 -13.69
CA TYR A 135 25.52 6.65 -14.07
C TYR A 135 26.70 6.87 -15.01
N GLY A 136 26.74 7.98 -15.72
CA GLY A 136 27.72 8.24 -16.76
C GLY A 136 29.20 8.24 -16.31
N GLY A 137 29.45 8.41 -15.00
CA GLY A 137 30.82 8.34 -14.45
C GLY A 137 31.24 6.95 -13.97
N ASP A 138 30.34 5.96 -13.97
CA ASP A 138 30.62 4.60 -13.50
C ASP A 138 31.27 3.77 -14.61
N TYR A 139 32.13 2.81 -14.24
CA TYR A 139 32.55 1.78 -15.17
C TYR A 139 31.44 0.72 -15.22
N PHE A 140 30.87 0.50 -16.42
CA PHE A 140 29.78 -0.44 -16.63
C PHE A 140 29.98 -1.21 -17.93
N GLU A 141 29.99 -2.52 -17.83
CA GLU A 141 30.15 -3.45 -18.94
C GLU A 141 29.22 -4.65 -18.72
N TYR A 142 28.54 -5.09 -19.74
CA TYR A 142 27.70 -6.28 -19.68
C TYR A 142 27.70 -7.01 -21.03
N GLU A 143 27.50 -8.31 -20.95
CA GLU A 143 27.41 -9.19 -22.11
C GLU A 143 26.30 -10.21 -21.89
N PHE A 144 25.43 -10.36 -22.89
CA PHE A 144 24.40 -11.38 -22.91
C PHE A 144 24.84 -12.55 -23.80
N GLY A 145 24.22 -13.69 -23.62
CA GLY A 145 24.45 -14.88 -24.42
C GLY A 145 24.75 -16.11 -23.56
N LEU A 146 25.54 -17.05 -24.08
CA LEU A 146 25.83 -18.29 -23.36
C LEU A 146 26.69 -18.08 -22.11
N ASN A 147 27.53 -17.03 -22.10
CA ASN A 147 28.40 -16.67 -20.98
C ASN A 147 28.06 -15.23 -20.53
N GLU A 148 26.90 -15.08 -19.89
CA GLU A 148 26.46 -13.77 -19.41
C GLU A 148 27.45 -13.22 -18.37
N ASN A 149 27.78 -11.92 -18.50
CA ASN A 149 28.65 -11.22 -17.56
C ASN A 149 28.13 -9.79 -17.33
N LEU A 150 28.31 -9.29 -16.11
CA LEU A 150 27.99 -7.91 -15.75
C LEU A 150 29.00 -7.39 -14.75
N VAL A 151 29.65 -6.29 -15.09
CA VAL A 151 30.61 -5.61 -14.23
C VAL A 151 30.14 -4.17 -14.02
N HIS A 152 29.91 -3.80 -12.77
CA HIS A 152 29.56 -2.43 -12.40
C HIS A 152 30.47 -1.96 -11.26
N ARG A 153 31.26 -0.92 -11.54
CA ARG A 153 32.13 -0.26 -10.54
C ARG A 153 31.71 1.21 -10.44
N PRO A 154 30.98 1.59 -9.37
CA PRO A 154 30.59 2.99 -9.16
C PRO A 154 31.83 3.88 -9.05
N SER A 155 31.74 5.06 -9.63
CA SER A 155 32.85 6.05 -9.66
C SER A 155 33.23 6.58 -8.27
N GLY A 156 32.35 6.45 -7.28
CA GLY A 156 32.53 7.01 -5.94
C GLY A 156 32.41 8.54 -5.89
N LYS A 157 32.22 9.21 -7.02
CA LYS A 157 32.03 10.66 -7.07
C LYS A 157 30.66 11.06 -6.58
N LYS A 158 30.55 12.25 -5.97
CA LYS A 158 29.23 12.81 -5.63
C LYS A 158 28.45 13.08 -6.92
N ARG A 159 27.23 12.59 -6.95
CA ARG A 159 26.31 12.78 -8.10
C ARG A 159 25.79 14.21 -8.10
N GLU A 160 25.60 14.75 -9.30
CA GLU A 160 24.95 16.05 -9.48
C GLU A 160 23.44 15.93 -9.21
N ALA A 161 22.86 17.03 -8.73
CA ALA A 161 21.42 17.06 -8.51
C ALA A 161 20.69 16.94 -9.87
N GLY A 162 19.83 15.93 -10.00
CA GLY A 162 19.10 15.66 -11.22
C GLY A 162 19.84 14.84 -12.27
N GLU A 163 21.06 14.35 -11.96
CA GLU A 163 21.79 13.44 -12.84
C GLU A 163 20.95 12.18 -13.10
N LYS A 164 20.77 11.86 -14.37
CA LYS A 164 20.00 10.70 -14.82
C LYS A 164 20.90 9.48 -15.00
N PRO A 165 20.45 8.29 -14.59
CA PRO A 165 21.19 7.09 -14.88
C PRO A 165 21.20 6.79 -16.38
N THR A 166 22.27 6.18 -16.85
CA THR A 166 22.40 5.68 -18.22
C THR A 166 21.71 4.34 -18.41
N HIS A 167 21.81 3.49 -17.37
CA HIS A 167 21.20 2.18 -17.34
C HIS A 167 20.61 1.87 -15.97
N VAL A 168 19.69 0.93 -15.93
CA VAL A 168 19.29 0.20 -14.71
C VAL A 168 19.39 -1.28 -14.99
N TYR A 169 19.79 -2.04 -13.99
CA TYR A 169 19.88 -3.49 -14.14
C TYR A 169 19.37 -4.21 -12.89
N MET A 170 19.04 -5.49 -13.10
CA MET A 170 18.67 -6.41 -12.05
C MET A 170 19.50 -7.69 -12.20
N VAL A 171 19.93 -8.26 -11.08
CA VAL A 171 20.56 -9.58 -11.00
C VAL A 171 19.84 -10.40 -9.95
N ALA A 172 19.48 -11.62 -10.29
CA ALA A 172 18.97 -12.63 -9.37
C ALA A 172 19.94 -13.80 -9.31
N HIS A 173 20.30 -14.23 -8.11
CA HIS A 173 21.07 -15.43 -7.88
C HIS A 173 20.15 -16.54 -7.37
N PHE A 174 20.28 -17.73 -7.95
CA PHE A 174 19.47 -18.89 -7.59
C PHE A 174 20.20 -19.77 -6.57
N THR A 175 19.43 -20.59 -5.87
CA THR A 175 19.99 -21.49 -4.83
C THR A 175 20.78 -22.65 -5.43
N ASP A 176 20.54 -23.01 -6.68
CA ASP A 176 21.30 -24.02 -7.45
C ASP A 176 22.64 -23.49 -8.03
N GLY A 177 22.94 -22.22 -7.82
CA GLY A 177 24.13 -21.55 -8.36
C GLY A 177 23.92 -20.85 -9.69
N GLY A 178 22.75 -21.00 -10.32
CA GLY A 178 22.38 -20.25 -11.51
C GLY A 178 22.14 -18.76 -11.20
N HIS A 179 22.04 -17.97 -12.24
CA HIS A 179 21.69 -16.56 -12.13
C HIS A 179 20.83 -16.11 -13.33
N TYR A 180 20.21 -14.98 -13.17
CA TYR A 180 19.53 -14.25 -14.22
C TYR A 180 19.87 -12.77 -14.10
N MET A 181 20.15 -12.11 -15.23
CA MET A 181 20.35 -10.68 -15.25
C MET A 181 19.54 -10.03 -16.36
N ASP A 182 19.20 -8.76 -16.14
CA ASP A 182 18.50 -7.94 -17.11
C ASP A 182 18.97 -6.49 -17.00
N VAL A 183 19.19 -5.85 -18.15
CA VAL A 183 19.68 -4.48 -18.24
C VAL A 183 18.72 -3.67 -19.10
N MET A 184 18.36 -2.48 -18.65
CA MET A 184 17.57 -1.51 -19.42
C MET A 184 18.36 -0.22 -19.56
N THR A 185 18.36 0.36 -20.76
CA THR A 185 18.86 1.71 -20.98
C THR A 185 17.88 2.75 -20.41
N TYR A 186 18.36 3.97 -20.26
CA TYR A 186 17.50 5.10 -19.89
C TYR A 186 16.32 5.24 -20.84
N GLU A 187 16.55 5.12 -22.16
CA GLU A 187 15.54 5.28 -23.20
C GLU A 187 14.46 4.19 -23.11
N GLU A 188 14.84 2.94 -22.87
CA GLU A 188 13.89 1.84 -22.68
C GLU A 188 12.98 2.09 -21.45
N VAL A 189 13.54 2.60 -20.35
CA VAL A 189 12.76 2.98 -19.18
C VAL A 189 11.82 4.14 -19.48
N GLU A 190 12.30 5.17 -20.20
CA GLU A 190 11.48 6.31 -20.63
C GLU A 190 10.31 5.88 -21.52
N ASP A 191 10.50 4.87 -22.38
CA ASP A 191 9.43 4.34 -23.22
C ASP A 191 8.36 3.61 -22.38
N VAL A 192 8.76 2.94 -21.31
CA VAL A 192 7.80 2.40 -20.34
C VAL A 192 7.08 3.52 -19.60
N ARG A 193 7.81 4.56 -19.16
CA ARG A 193 7.20 5.72 -18.48
C ARG A 193 6.14 6.39 -19.35
N LYS A 194 6.44 6.66 -20.63
CA LYS A 194 5.52 7.32 -21.57
C LYS A 194 4.18 6.57 -21.74
N ARG A 195 4.20 5.24 -21.60
CA ARG A 195 2.98 4.40 -21.68
C ARG A 195 2.18 4.39 -20.37
N SER A 196 2.76 4.86 -19.26
CA SER A 196 2.09 4.89 -17.96
C SER A 196 1.04 6.00 -17.91
N ALA A 197 -0.13 5.72 -17.35
CA ALA A 197 -1.16 6.72 -17.09
C ALA A 197 -0.68 7.85 -16.14
N ALA A 198 0.35 7.59 -15.32
CA ALA A 198 0.95 8.53 -14.39
C ALA A 198 2.29 9.10 -14.88
N ALA A 199 2.58 9.09 -16.20
CA ALA A 199 3.86 9.50 -16.78
C ALA A 199 4.31 10.93 -16.39
N SER A 200 3.36 11.84 -16.17
CA SER A 200 3.60 13.26 -15.91
C SER A 200 3.34 13.70 -14.47
N TYR A 201 3.01 12.76 -13.57
CA TYR A 201 2.75 13.04 -12.15
C TYR A 201 3.13 11.85 -11.27
N GLY A 202 3.14 12.07 -9.95
CA GLY A 202 3.44 11.02 -8.98
C GLY A 202 4.89 10.50 -9.04
N PRO A 203 5.14 9.22 -8.71
CA PRO A 203 6.48 8.69 -8.51
C PRO A 203 7.40 8.75 -9.73
N TRP A 204 6.85 8.77 -10.95
CA TRP A 204 7.66 8.98 -12.15
C TRP A 204 8.32 10.36 -12.24
N VAL A 205 7.79 11.35 -11.49
CA VAL A 205 8.33 12.70 -11.42
C VAL A 205 9.17 12.88 -10.16
N THR A 206 8.71 12.36 -9.01
CA THR A 206 9.39 12.57 -7.71
C THR A 206 10.53 11.58 -7.48
N ASP A 207 10.41 10.33 -7.97
CA ASP A 207 11.30 9.20 -7.67
C ASP A 207 11.60 8.35 -8.91
N TRP A 208 12.06 9.00 -9.97
CA TRP A 208 12.29 8.34 -11.26
C TRP A 208 13.16 7.08 -11.13
N VAL A 209 14.23 7.14 -10.34
CA VAL A 209 15.15 6.00 -10.15
C VAL A 209 14.44 4.82 -9.51
N ALA A 210 13.62 5.06 -8.49
CA ALA A 210 12.85 3.98 -7.85
C ALA A 210 11.87 3.33 -8.83
N MET A 211 11.24 4.12 -9.71
CA MET A 211 10.36 3.62 -10.76
C MET A 211 11.13 2.85 -11.85
N ALA A 212 12.33 3.29 -12.21
CA ALA A 212 13.19 2.58 -13.15
C ALA A 212 13.62 1.21 -12.60
N LEU A 213 14.03 1.16 -11.31
CA LEU A 213 14.35 -0.10 -10.62
C LEU A 213 13.13 -1.03 -10.52
N LYS A 214 11.95 -0.49 -10.22
CA LYS A 214 10.69 -1.25 -10.27
C LYS A 214 10.46 -1.84 -11.67
N THR A 215 10.74 -1.06 -12.71
CA THR A 215 10.49 -1.46 -14.10
C THR A 215 11.39 -2.61 -14.52
N VAL A 216 12.70 -2.57 -14.24
CA VAL A 216 13.60 -3.68 -14.60
C VAL A 216 13.28 -4.93 -13.79
N ILE A 217 13.00 -4.83 -12.48
CA ILE A 217 12.58 -5.98 -11.66
C ILE A 217 11.30 -6.61 -12.25
N ARG A 218 10.31 -5.80 -12.59
CA ARG A 218 9.05 -6.26 -13.16
C ARG A 218 9.24 -6.96 -14.51
N ARG A 219 10.06 -6.39 -15.42
CA ARG A 219 10.37 -6.98 -16.71
C ARG A 219 10.99 -8.38 -16.57
N SER A 220 11.87 -8.51 -15.60
CA SER A 220 12.60 -9.73 -15.30
C SER A 220 11.78 -10.81 -14.60
N PHE A 221 10.72 -10.40 -13.89
CA PHE A 221 9.98 -11.27 -12.96
C PHE A 221 9.41 -12.53 -13.65
N LYS A 222 9.02 -12.43 -14.91
CA LYS A 222 8.51 -13.56 -15.71
C LYS A 222 9.54 -14.68 -15.98
N PHE A 223 10.83 -14.37 -15.82
CA PHE A 223 11.92 -15.34 -16.00
C PHE A 223 12.41 -15.93 -14.69
N LEU A 224 11.90 -15.42 -13.55
CA LEU A 224 12.29 -15.91 -12.24
C LEU A 224 11.47 -17.16 -11.84
N PRO A 225 12.05 -18.12 -11.12
CA PRO A 225 11.37 -19.29 -10.60
C PRO A 225 10.47 -18.90 -9.42
N VAL A 226 9.31 -18.36 -9.71
CA VAL A 226 8.31 -17.89 -8.74
C VAL A 226 7.00 -18.67 -8.86
N SER A 227 6.13 -18.57 -7.85
CA SER A 227 4.84 -19.24 -7.91
C SER A 227 3.93 -18.65 -9.00
N ILE A 228 2.99 -19.45 -9.48
CA ILE A 228 2.02 -19.04 -10.50
C ILE A 228 1.19 -17.84 -10.02
N GLU A 229 0.84 -17.83 -8.73
CA GLU A 229 0.09 -16.72 -8.10
C GLU A 229 0.89 -15.41 -8.14
N ALA A 230 2.19 -15.50 -7.87
CA ALA A 230 3.09 -14.33 -7.95
C ALA A 230 3.24 -13.80 -9.38
N GLN A 231 3.36 -14.69 -10.37
CA GLN A 231 3.40 -14.29 -11.81
C GLN A 231 2.11 -13.60 -12.22
N LYS A 232 0.95 -14.19 -11.92
CA LYS A 232 -0.36 -13.61 -12.22
C LYS A 232 -0.58 -12.26 -11.55
N ALA A 233 -0.07 -12.07 -10.33
CA ALA A 233 -0.19 -10.78 -9.64
C ALA A 233 0.60 -9.67 -10.32
N VAL A 234 1.79 -9.98 -10.87
CA VAL A 234 2.62 -9.03 -11.62
C VAL A 234 1.99 -8.69 -12.97
N GLU A 235 1.46 -9.69 -13.69
CA GLU A 235 0.76 -9.48 -14.96
C GLU A 235 -0.55 -8.69 -14.78
N GLY A 236 -1.31 -9.00 -13.73
CA GLY A 236 -2.58 -8.35 -13.41
C GLY A 236 -2.47 -6.87 -13.02
N ASP A 237 -1.28 -6.41 -12.60
CA ASP A 237 -1.00 -4.99 -12.34
C ASP A 237 -0.93 -4.14 -13.64
N GLU A 238 -0.75 -4.76 -14.81
CA GLU A 238 -0.77 -4.08 -16.12
C GLU A 238 -2.18 -3.90 -16.70
N THR A 239 -3.05 -4.85 -16.40
CA THR A 239 -4.43 -4.84 -16.88
C THR A 239 -5.35 -4.93 -15.66
N SER A 240 -6.04 -3.84 -15.35
CA SER A 240 -6.98 -3.75 -14.20
C SER A 240 -8.10 -4.82 -14.21
N GLY A 241 -8.04 -5.84 -15.08
CA GLY A 241 -9.05 -6.87 -15.27
C GLY A 241 -8.61 -8.33 -15.10
N GLY A 242 -7.32 -8.67 -15.32
CA GLY A 242 -6.93 -10.08 -15.48
C GLY A 242 -7.05 -10.94 -14.22
N PHE A 243 -6.52 -10.48 -13.09
CA PHE A 243 -6.57 -11.22 -11.82
C PHE A 243 -7.94 -11.10 -11.12
N THR A 244 -8.67 -10.02 -11.38
CA THR A 244 -10.02 -9.78 -10.84
C THR A 244 -11.02 -10.80 -11.36
N ALA A 245 -10.90 -11.20 -12.62
CA ALA A 245 -11.81 -12.16 -13.25
C ALA A 245 -11.77 -13.56 -12.61
N GLN A 246 -10.64 -13.97 -12.02
CA GLN A 246 -10.52 -15.28 -11.36
C GLN A 246 -11.08 -15.30 -9.92
N LEU A 247 -11.15 -14.14 -9.27
CA LEU A 247 -11.74 -14.00 -7.94
C LEU A 247 -13.20 -13.57 -7.98
N ALA A 248 -13.69 -13.09 -9.14
CA ALA A 248 -15.07 -12.65 -9.33
C ALA A 248 -16.12 -13.69 -8.87
N PRO A 249 -16.01 -15.01 -9.16
CA PRO A 249 -17.00 -15.99 -8.71
C PRO A 249 -17.08 -16.13 -7.19
N MET A 250 -15.99 -15.81 -6.47
CA MET A 250 -15.97 -15.85 -4.99
C MET A 250 -16.65 -14.63 -4.36
N ILE A 251 -16.75 -13.53 -5.13
CA ILE A 251 -17.33 -12.25 -4.68
C ILE A 251 -18.79 -12.15 -5.10
N GLU A 252 -19.17 -12.65 -6.28
CA GLU A 252 -20.54 -12.58 -6.83
C GLU A 252 -21.58 -13.31 -5.97
N SER A 253 -21.18 -14.26 -5.12
CA SER A 253 -22.08 -14.93 -4.18
C SER A 253 -22.41 -14.11 -2.92
N ALA A 254 -21.87 -12.90 -2.79
CA ALA A 254 -22.19 -12.00 -1.70
C ALA A 254 -23.40 -11.12 -2.06
N PRO A 255 -24.40 -10.96 -1.19
CA PRO A 255 -25.46 -9.99 -1.42
C PRO A 255 -24.83 -8.60 -1.50
N LEU A 256 -24.95 -7.96 -2.65
CA LEU A 256 -24.55 -6.57 -2.83
C LEU A 256 -25.51 -5.70 -2.03
N VAL A 257 -25.04 -5.18 -0.91
CA VAL A 257 -25.73 -4.10 -0.21
C VAL A 257 -25.22 -2.81 -0.85
N GLU A 258 -26.09 -2.08 -1.53
CA GLU A 258 -25.78 -0.73 -2.00
C GLU A 258 -25.49 0.14 -0.78
N VAL A 259 -24.23 0.53 -0.62
CA VAL A 259 -23.82 1.50 0.39
C VAL A 259 -23.94 2.87 -0.25
N GLU A 260 -24.96 3.62 0.11
CA GLU A 260 -24.97 5.04 -0.19
C GLU A 260 -23.79 5.72 0.52
N PRO A 261 -23.07 6.64 -0.15
CA PRO A 261 -21.98 7.35 0.48
C PRO A 261 -22.51 8.13 1.67
N GLU A 262 -22.04 7.78 2.85
CA GLU A 262 -22.33 8.50 4.08
C GLU A 262 -21.89 9.96 3.90
N GLN A 263 -22.83 10.87 3.87
CA GLN A 263 -22.55 12.30 3.99
C GLN A 263 -22.03 12.52 5.41
N VAL A 264 -20.71 12.63 5.54
CA VAL A 264 -20.09 13.06 6.79
C VAL A 264 -20.74 14.40 7.16
N PRO A 265 -21.46 14.50 8.28
CA PRO A 265 -21.95 15.79 8.74
C PRO A 265 -20.72 16.66 8.95
N ALA A 266 -20.71 17.83 8.34
CA ALA A 266 -19.74 18.87 8.60
C ALA A 266 -19.98 19.36 10.03
N GLN A 267 -19.52 18.62 11.02
CA GLN A 267 -19.35 19.13 12.36
C GLN A 267 -18.00 19.86 12.35
N GLY A 268 -18.12 21.17 12.12
CA GLY A 268 -17.08 22.10 12.48
C GLY A 268 -16.95 22.15 14.01
N GLU A 269 -16.11 21.29 14.50
CA GLU A 269 -15.35 21.56 15.71
C GLU A 269 -13.89 21.47 15.28
N THR A 270 -13.33 22.65 15.03
CA THR A 270 -11.89 22.86 15.03
C THR A 270 -11.41 22.52 16.43
N HIS A 271 -11.05 21.24 16.66
CA HIS A 271 -10.11 20.94 17.70
C HIS A 271 -8.80 21.61 17.28
N GLU A 272 -8.51 22.74 17.88
CA GLU A 272 -7.13 23.20 17.97
C GLU A 272 -6.29 22.02 18.46
N PRO A 273 -5.12 21.76 17.88
CA PRO A 273 -4.27 20.70 18.37
C PRO A 273 -4.01 20.97 19.86
N ALA A 274 -4.42 20.04 20.70
CA ALA A 274 -4.17 20.10 22.13
C ALA A 274 -2.69 20.43 22.33
N GLY A 275 -2.39 21.54 23.01
CA GLY A 275 -1.05 22.10 23.12
C GLY A 275 -0.07 21.03 23.61
N LEU A 276 1.11 21.00 23.03
CA LEU A 276 2.20 20.15 23.51
C LEU A 276 2.64 20.70 24.88
N ARG A 277 2.81 19.82 25.86
CA ARG A 277 3.32 20.15 27.17
C ARG A 277 4.80 19.84 27.26
N THR A 278 5.52 20.62 28.04
CA THR A 278 6.93 20.42 28.34
C THR A 278 7.10 19.78 29.68
N ALA A 279 7.90 18.75 29.81
CA ALA A 279 8.29 18.18 31.10
C ALA A 279 9.81 18.20 31.24
N VAL A 280 10.28 18.40 32.49
CA VAL A 280 11.68 18.46 32.83
C VAL A 280 12.00 17.38 33.84
N CYS A 281 13.07 16.62 33.58
CA CYS A 281 13.54 15.62 34.55
C CYS A 281 14.29 16.27 35.70
N LYS A 282 13.80 16.10 36.92
CA LYS A 282 14.43 16.63 38.13
C LYS A 282 15.82 16.03 38.41
N SER A 283 16.03 14.79 37.99
CA SER A 283 17.28 14.09 38.27
C SER A 283 18.45 14.54 37.40
N CYS A 284 18.20 14.89 36.11
CA CYS A 284 19.26 15.22 35.17
C CYS A 284 19.06 16.51 34.37
N GLY A 285 17.91 17.18 34.51
CA GLY A 285 17.59 18.42 33.81
C GLY A 285 17.18 18.25 32.34
N ASN A 286 17.03 17.02 31.84
CA ASN A 286 16.60 16.79 30.46
C ASN A 286 15.18 17.29 30.22
N VAL A 287 14.95 17.98 29.09
CA VAL A 287 13.68 18.59 28.72
C VAL A 287 13.04 17.78 27.62
N ASN A 288 11.75 17.44 27.77
CA ASN A 288 10.91 16.80 26.73
C ASN A 288 9.76 17.75 26.35
N GLU A 289 9.80 18.27 25.14
CA GLU A 289 8.85 19.29 24.63
C GLU A 289 7.72 18.69 23.78
N PHE A 290 7.66 17.37 23.63
CA PHE A 290 6.73 16.69 22.71
C PHE A 290 5.69 15.84 23.43
N ILE A 291 5.28 16.22 24.63
CA ILE A 291 4.32 15.45 25.42
C ILE A 291 2.91 15.96 25.10
N THR A 292 2.00 15.05 24.74
CA THR A 292 0.59 15.41 24.49
C THR A 292 -0.09 15.90 25.75
N ALA A 293 -1.06 16.80 25.62
CA ALA A 293 -1.72 17.48 26.77
C ALA A 293 -2.44 16.51 27.71
N ASP A 294 -2.85 15.35 27.23
CA ASP A 294 -3.54 14.28 27.95
C ASP A 294 -2.62 13.20 28.54
N ALA A 295 -1.30 13.28 28.28
CA ALA A 295 -0.35 12.31 28.82
C ALA A 295 -0.24 12.42 30.36
N LEU A 296 -0.20 11.27 31.03
CA LEU A 296 0.06 11.21 32.47
C LEU A 296 1.57 11.22 32.72
N ILE A 297 1.97 11.95 33.80
CA ILE A 297 3.40 12.07 34.12
C ILE A 297 4.02 10.72 34.51
N GLU A 298 3.20 9.79 35.02
CA GLU A 298 3.60 8.43 35.36
C GLU A 298 4.05 7.63 34.09
N ASP A 299 3.34 7.80 32.98
CA ASP A 299 3.65 7.16 31.70
C ASP A 299 4.94 7.75 31.09
N VAL A 300 5.13 9.06 31.23
CA VAL A 300 6.36 9.74 30.81
C VAL A 300 7.57 9.20 31.59
N ASN A 301 7.46 9.04 32.89
CA ASN A 301 8.51 8.51 33.75
C ASN A 301 8.78 7.02 33.46
N ALA A 302 7.73 6.23 33.21
CA ALA A 302 7.86 4.80 32.89
C ALA A 302 8.59 4.53 31.56
N SER A 303 8.46 5.46 30.59
CA SER A 303 9.09 5.35 29.26
C SER A 303 10.43 6.11 29.13
N ALA A 304 10.84 6.86 30.14
CA ALA A 304 12.00 7.74 30.07
C ALA A 304 13.32 6.97 30.21
N VAL A 305 14.29 7.35 29.38
CA VAL A 305 15.66 6.77 29.35
C VAL A 305 16.74 7.86 29.47
N CYS A 306 16.42 9.01 30.03
CA CYS A 306 17.36 10.15 30.09
C CYS A 306 18.47 10.00 31.12
N CYS A 307 18.26 9.20 32.18
CA CYS A 307 19.22 8.93 33.25
C CYS A 307 18.85 7.63 34.00
N GLU A 308 19.65 7.21 34.99
CA GLU A 308 19.42 5.97 35.75
C GLU A 308 18.11 5.99 36.58
N THR A 309 17.68 7.19 37.01
CA THR A 309 16.44 7.40 37.79
C THR A 309 15.66 8.58 37.23
N PRO A 310 14.91 8.38 36.11
CA PRO A 310 14.11 9.46 35.53
C PRO A 310 13.00 9.89 36.47
N ASP A 311 12.85 11.22 36.68
CA ASP A 311 11.80 11.82 37.47
C ASP A 311 11.34 13.12 36.78
N TYR A 312 10.40 12.99 35.83
CA TYR A 312 9.85 14.11 35.07
C TYR A 312 8.72 14.80 35.84
N GLU A 313 8.67 16.11 35.70
CA GLU A 313 7.53 16.90 36.10
C GLU A 313 7.15 17.87 34.98
N PHE A 314 5.84 18.15 34.82
CA PHE A 314 5.38 19.11 33.83
C PHE A 314 5.79 20.53 34.25
N LYS A 315 6.29 21.30 33.30
CA LYS A 315 6.61 22.70 33.49
C LYS A 315 5.28 23.48 33.51
N GLU A 316 5.02 24.21 34.56
CA GLU A 316 3.94 25.21 34.61
C GLU A 316 4.39 26.43 33.82
N ASP A 317 3.54 26.92 32.88
CA ASP A 317 3.76 28.13 32.08
C ASP A 317 3.59 29.40 32.93
#